data_9c825f2ded7614b249dcbed2b56ef2f3
#
_entry.id   9c825f2ded7614b249dcbed2b56ef2f3
#
_cell.length_a   1.000
_cell.length_b   1.000
_cell.length_c   1.000
_cell.angle_alpha   90.00
_cell.angle_beta   90.00
_cell.angle_gamma   90.00
#
_symmetry.space_group_name_H-M   'P 1'
#
loop_
_entity.id
_entity.type
_entity.pdbx_description
1 polymer ?
#
loop_
_entity_poly.entity_id
_entity_poly.type
_entity_poly.pdbx_seq_one_letter_code
_entity_poly.pdbx_strand_id
1 'polypeptide(L)'
;FPSFMKVILRRIYAMAALVIVLIAAIGLATLGAYYYVKQSMPAVETLRDVRLQVPLRVYTRDGRLLAEYGEQRRIPLNWEDIPDQMVHAFLAAEDDRFFEHPGVDYQGLLRATASIVMTGERRQGGGTITMQLARNFFLTREKTISRKTREIFLALRIEHELNKQEILTLYLNKIFLGQRAFGVGAAAEVYFGKAVSEL
;
A
#
# COMPACT_ATOMS: atom_id res chain seq x y z
N PHE A 1 -44.69 13.64 41.08
CA PHE A 1 -43.30 13.10 41.05
C PHE A 1 -43.14 11.78 40.27
N PRO A 2 -44.00 10.72 40.42
CA PRO A 2 -43.79 9.44 39.72
C PRO A 2 -44.01 9.46 38.21
N SER A 3 -44.81 10.39 37.68
CA SER A 3 -45.05 10.49 36.22
C SER A 3 -43.88 11.10 35.46
N PHE A 4 -43.19 12.07 36.02
CA PHE A 4 -42.03 12.72 35.44
C PHE A 4 -40.81 11.74 35.29
N MET A 5 -40.59 10.95 36.34
CA MET A 5 -39.57 9.91 36.33
C MET A 5 -39.78 8.85 35.22
N LYS A 6 -41.05 8.41 35.03
CA LYS A 6 -41.41 7.48 33.95
C LYS A 6 -41.15 8.05 32.55
N VAL A 7 -41.39 9.34 32.34
CA VAL A 7 -41.13 10.01 31.06
C VAL A 7 -39.63 10.09 30.76
N ILE A 8 -38.83 10.45 31.77
CA ILE A 8 -37.35 10.49 31.64
C ILE A 8 -36.82 9.08 31.33
N LEU A 9 -37.23 8.07 32.10
CA LEU A 9 -36.80 6.68 31.88
C LEU A 9 -37.14 6.19 30.45
N ARG A 10 -38.36 6.47 29.98
CA ARG A 10 -38.80 6.13 28.62
C ARG A 10 -37.94 6.82 27.55
N ARG A 11 -37.52 8.07 27.74
CA ARG A 11 -36.64 8.80 26.83
C ARG A 11 -35.22 8.20 26.82
N ILE A 12 -34.70 7.80 27.99
CA ILE A 12 -33.39 7.14 28.10
C ILE A 12 -33.43 5.81 27.40
N TYR A 13 -34.45 4.96 27.60
CA TYR A 13 -34.59 3.69 26.89
C TYR A 13 -34.76 3.88 25.37
N ALA A 14 -35.50 4.89 24.94
CA ALA A 14 -35.67 5.20 23.52
C ALA A 14 -34.35 5.65 22.88
N MET A 15 -33.56 6.48 23.58
CA MET A 15 -32.22 6.86 23.12
C MET A 15 -31.25 5.69 23.07
N ALA A 16 -31.24 4.83 24.10
CA ALA A 16 -30.42 3.64 24.14
C ALA A 16 -30.79 2.66 23.00
N ALA A 17 -32.07 2.45 22.76
CA ALA A 17 -32.55 1.62 21.64
C ALA A 17 -32.12 2.21 20.28
N LEU A 18 -32.21 3.54 20.09
CA LEU A 18 -31.78 4.23 18.88
C LEU A 18 -30.26 4.02 18.65
N VAL A 19 -29.45 4.16 19.70
CA VAL A 19 -27.99 3.93 19.62
C VAL A 19 -27.68 2.49 19.24
N ILE A 20 -28.37 1.51 19.84
CA ILE A 20 -28.19 0.09 19.51
C ILE A 20 -28.55 -0.18 18.05
N VAL A 21 -29.68 0.37 17.57
CA VAL A 21 -30.09 0.21 16.17
C VAL A 21 -29.07 0.85 15.22
N LEU A 22 -28.54 2.01 15.57
CA LEU A 22 -27.51 2.69 14.78
C LEU A 22 -26.22 1.85 14.71
N ILE A 23 -25.76 1.31 15.83
CA ILE A 23 -24.59 0.42 15.89
C ILE A 23 -24.82 -0.84 15.05
N ALA A 24 -25.99 -1.45 15.16
CA ALA A 24 -26.35 -2.62 14.36
C ALA A 24 -26.39 -2.30 12.85
N ALA A 25 -26.96 -1.17 12.47
CA ALA A 25 -27.00 -0.71 11.07
C ALA A 25 -25.58 -0.46 10.51
N ILE A 26 -24.72 0.19 11.29
CA ILE A 26 -23.30 0.39 10.92
C ILE A 26 -22.60 -0.96 10.80
N GLY A 27 -22.81 -1.89 11.72
CA GLY A 27 -22.26 -3.24 11.68
C GLY A 27 -22.68 -4.03 10.43
N LEU A 28 -23.96 -3.97 10.07
CA LEU A 28 -24.47 -4.59 8.84
C LEU A 28 -23.93 -3.93 7.58
N ALA A 29 -23.83 -2.61 7.55
CA ALA A 29 -23.27 -1.88 6.42
C ALA A 29 -21.79 -2.19 6.22
N THR A 30 -21.01 -2.25 7.30
CA THR A 30 -19.57 -2.63 7.24
C THR A 30 -19.39 -4.08 6.81
N LEU A 31 -20.22 -4.99 7.29
CA LEU A 31 -20.19 -6.40 6.88
C LEU A 31 -20.56 -6.56 5.40
N GLY A 32 -21.60 -5.88 4.94
CA GLY A 32 -21.99 -5.86 3.52
C GLY A 32 -20.88 -5.27 2.62
N ALA A 33 -20.28 -4.17 3.04
CA ALA A 33 -19.14 -3.57 2.34
C ALA A 33 -17.93 -4.52 2.30
N TYR A 34 -17.64 -5.21 3.39
CA TYR A 34 -16.59 -6.22 3.46
C TYR A 34 -16.82 -7.36 2.46
N TYR A 35 -18.02 -7.96 2.43
CA TYR A 35 -18.35 -9.03 1.48
C TYR A 35 -18.31 -8.55 0.04
N TYR A 36 -18.84 -7.37 -0.25
CA TYR A 36 -18.79 -6.76 -1.59
C TYR A 36 -17.36 -6.57 -2.07
N VAL A 37 -16.49 -6.03 -1.21
CA VAL A 37 -15.09 -5.80 -1.55
C VAL A 37 -14.34 -7.14 -1.69
N LYS A 38 -14.60 -8.11 -0.79
CA LYS A 38 -13.96 -9.43 -0.82
C LYS A 38 -14.19 -10.18 -2.14
N GLN A 39 -15.41 -10.13 -2.69
CA GLN A 39 -15.72 -10.79 -3.97
C GLN A 39 -15.04 -10.15 -5.19
N SER A 40 -14.71 -8.85 -5.11
CA SER A 40 -14.07 -8.10 -6.19
C SER A 40 -12.54 -8.03 -6.06
N MET A 41 -11.96 -8.69 -5.05
CA MET A 41 -10.51 -8.66 -4.82
C MET A 41 -9.78 -9.68 -5.66
N PRO A 42 -8.65 -9.28 -6.27
CA PRO A 42 -7.75 -10.22 -6.95
C PRO A 42 -7.10 -11.17 -5.95
N ALA A 43 -6.62 -12.30 -6.46
CA ALA A 43 -5.87 -13.28 -5.68
C ALA A 43 -4.49 -12.71 -5.33
N VAL A 44 -4.27 -12.41 -4.06
CA VAL A 44 -2.99 -11.85 -3.55
C VAL A 44 -1.89 -12.91 -3.58
N GLU A 45 -2.27 -14.17 -3.50
CA GLU A 45 -1.39 -15.33 -3.57
C GLU A 45 -0.52 -15.34 -4.84
N THR A 46 -1.02 -14.72 -5.92
CA THR A 46 -0.27 -14.55 -7.18
C THR A 46 0.99 -13.69 -7.05
N LEU A 47 1.13 -12.92 -5.96
CA LEU A 47 2.34 -12.12 -5.71
C LEU A 47 3.57 -12.99 -5.40
N ARG A 48 3.40 -14.21 -4.89
CA ARG A 48 4.51 -15.14 -4.63
C ARG A 48 5.20 -15.61 -5.91
N ASP A 49 4.42 -15.77 -6.99
CA ASP A 49 4.90 -16.27 -8.28
C ASP A 49 4.95 -15.17 -9.35
N VAL A 50 5.03 -13.91 -8.93
CA VAL A 50 5.04 -12.78 -9.86
C VAL A 50 6.28 -12.81 -10.74
N ARG A 51 6.06 -13.02 -12.03
CA ARG A 51 7.08 -12.78 -13.06
C ARG A 51 6.98 -11.33 -13.52
N LEU A 52 7.90 -10.50 -13.05
CA LEU A 52 8.00 -9.14 -13.52
C LEU A 52 8.46 -9.11 -14.98
N GLN A 53 7.80 -8.30 -15.81
CA GLN A 53 8.21 -8.12 -17.18
C GLN A 53 9.60 -7.46 -17.23
N VAL A 54 10.53 -8.12 -17.87
CA VAL A 54 11.89 -7.61 -18.15
C VAL A 54 12.04 -7.33 -19.63
N PRO A 55 12.83 -6.33 -20.04
CA PRO A 55 13.11 -6.07 -21.44
C PRO A 55 13.96 -7.21 -22.04
N LEU A 56 13.81 -7.44 -23.35
CA LEU A 56 14.73 -8.28 -24.09
C LEU A 56 16.05 -7.51 -24.29
N ARG A 57 17.12 -8.03 -23.73
CA ARG A 57 18.48 -7.49 -23.89
C ARG A 57 19.28 -8.35 -24.85
N VAL A 58 19.82 -7.73 -25.88
CA VAL A 58 20.67 -8.38 -26.88
C VAL A 58 22.10 -7.95 -26.64
N TYR A 59 22.99 -8.93 -26.47
CA TYR A 59 24.41 -8.70 -26.23
C TYR A 59 25.26 -9.16 -27.39
N THR A 60 26.40 -8.51 -27.61
CA THR A 60 27.46 -8.99 -28.48
C THR A 60 28.12 -10.22 -27.86
N ARG A 61 28.90 -10.96 -28.65
CA ARG A 61 29.63 -12.16 -28.17
C ARG A 61 30.61 -11.84 -27.03
N ASP A 62 31.13 -10.62 -26.99
CA ASP A 62 32.03 -10.10 -25.96
C ASP A 62 31.28 -9.44 -24.76
N GLY A 63 29.97 -9.67 -24.65
CA GLY A 63 29.17 -9.25 -23.49
C GLY A 63 28.72 -7.81 -23.46
N ARG A 64 28.95 -7.01 -24.52
CA ARG A 64 28.45 -5.62 -24.58
C ARG A 64 27.00 -5.58 -24.98
N LEU A 65 26.19 -4.75 -24.28
CA LEU A 65 24.79 -4.52 -24.60
C LEU A 65 24.67 -3.87 -25.99
N LEU A 66 24.06 -4.58 -26.93
CA LEU A 66 23.84 -4.11 -28.30
C LEU A 66 22.51 -3.38 -28.44
N ALA A 67 21.45 -3.94 -27.86
CA ALA A 67 20.11 -3.37 -27.91
C ALA A 67 19.25 -3.85 -26.73
N GLU A 68 18.29 -3.02 -26.33
CA GLU A 68 17.28 -3.33 -25.33
C GLU A 68 15.89 -3.05 -25.91
N TYR A 69 15.03 -4.07 -25.96
CA TYR A 69 13.68 -4.00 -26.49
C TYR A 69 12.65 -4.18 -25.37
N GLY A 70 11.75 -3.23 -25.22
CA GLY A 70 10.68 -3.22 -24.23
C GLY A 70 10.32 -1.81 -23.80
N GLU A 71 9.09 -1.62 -23.35
CA GLU A 71 8.62 -0.33 -22.87
C GLU A 71 9.14 0.01 -21.46
N GLN A 72 9.43 -1.03 -20.68
CA GLN A 72 9.84 -0.92 -19.27
C GLN A 72 11.27 -1.41 -19.12
N ARG A 73 12.12 -0.57 -18.55
CA ARG A 73 13.45 -0.99 -18.09
C ARG A 73 13.29 -1.58 -16.70
N ARG A 74 13.74 -2.82 -16.50
CA ARG A 74 13.67 -3.49 -15.20
C ARG A 74 14.85 -4.44 -15.03
N ILE A 75 15.45 -4.38 -13.85
CA ILE A 75 16.49 -5.29 -13.37
C ILE A 75 15.97 -5.78 -12.02
N PRO A 76 15.33 -6.97 -12.00
CA PRO A 76 14.85 -7.55 -10.75
C PRO A 76 16.02 -7.87 -9.83
N LEU A 77 15.86 -7.58 -8.54
CA LEU A 77 16.83 -7.84 -7.50
C LEU A 77 16.20 -8.80 -6.47
N ASN A 78 17.01 -9.72 -5.93
CA ASN A 78 16.66 -10.45 -4.74
C ASN A 78 16.89 -9.56 -3.51
N TRP A 79 16.36 -9.95 -2.36
CA TRP A 79 16.52 -9.19 -1.12
C TRP A 79 18.01 -8.95 -0.78
N GLU A 80 18.82 -9.97 -0.94
CA GLU A 80 20.25 -9.97 -0.63
C GLU A 80 21.07 -9.03 -1.54
N ASP A 81 20.51 -8.67 -2.70
CA ASP A 81 21.16 -7.77 -3.68
C ASP A 81 20.86 -6.28 -3.39
N ILE A 82 19.94 -6.00 -2.45
CA ILE A 82 19.50 -4.63 -2.13
C ILE A 82 20.30 -4.11 -0.93
N PRO A 83 21.11 -3.03 -1.09
CA PRO A 83 21.86 -2.47 0.03
C PRO A 83 20.96 -1.94 1.15
N ASP A 84 21.34 -2.13 2.41
CA ASP A 84 20.62 -1.63 3.58
C ASP A 84 20.37 -0.11 3.52
N GLN A 85 21.33 0.64 2.99
CA GLN A 85 21.21 2.10 2.83
C GLN A 85 20.03 2.47 1.90
N MET A 86 19.83 1.70 0.83
CA MET A 86 18.70 1.87 -0.09
C MET A 86 17.38 1.56 0.63
N VAL A 87 17.33 0.47 1.37
CA VAL A 87 16.16 0.10 2.20
C VAL A 87 15.81 1.23 3.16
N HIS A 88 16.79 1.71 3.93
CA HIS A 88 16.60 2.79 4.91
C HIS A 88 16.14 4.09 4.24
N ALA A 89 16.68 4.45 3.07
CA ALA A 89 16.29 5.64 2.35
C ALA A 89 14.81 5.60 1.91
N PHE A 90 14.35 4.46 1.38
CA PHE A 90 12.95 4.27 1.00
C PHE A 90 12.02 4.25 2.23
N LEU A 91 12.42 3.59 3.30
CA LEU A 91 11.63 3.58 4.54
C LEU A 91 11.48 4.99 5.12
N ALA A 92 12.55 5.74 5.21
CA ALA A 92 12.54 7.12 5.72
C ALA A 92 11.69 8.07 4.85
N ALA A 93 11.67 7.85 3.53
CA ALA A 93 10.91 8.69 2.61
C ALA A 93 9.42 8.35 2.52
N GLU A 94 9.07 7.06 2.54
CA GLU A 94 7.74 6.56 2.20
C GLU A 94 6.98 6.00 3.40
N ASP A 95 7.67 5.31 4.33
CA ASP A 95 7.03 4.58 5.42
C ASP A 95 8.02 4.24 6.54
N ASP A 96 8.36 5.21 7.37
CA ASP A 96 9.35 5.11 8.45
C ASP A 96 9.06 4.00 9.48
N ARG A 97 7.77 3.63 9.61
CA ARG A 97 7.31 2.60 10.53
C ARG A 97 6.82 1.33 9.84
N PHE A 98 7.29 1.06 8.63
CA PHE A 98 6.87 -0.08 7.81
C PHE A 98 6.90 -1.41 8.56
N PHE A 99 7.91 -1.66 9.38
CA PHE A 99 8.05 -2.91 10.14
C PHE A 99 7.15 -3.02 11.38
N GLU A 100 6.51 -1.92 11.80
CA GLU A 100 5.73 -1.84 13.04
C GLU A 100 4.22 -2.04 12.83
N HIS A 101 3.70 -1.77 11.63
CA HIS A 101 2.26 -1.82 11.35
C HIS A 101 1.88 -2.95 10.39
N PRO A 102 0.64 -3.48 10.45
CA PRO A 102 0.16 -4.58 9.60
C PRO A 102 -0.37 -4.08 8.24
N GLY A 103 0.44 -3.33 7.48
CA GLY A 103 0.09 -2.82 6.15
C GLY A 103 -0.62 -1.47 6.11
N VAL A 104 -1.19 -1.02 7.23
CA VAL A 104 -1.81 0.30 7.39
C VAL A 104 -1.28 0.96 8.66
N ASP A 105 -0.68 2.13 8.51
CA ASP A 105 -0.21 2.92 9.64
C ASP A 105 -1.35 3.77 10.24
N TYR A 106 -2.10 3.22 11.19
CA TYR A 106 -3.22 3.94 11.84
C TYR A 106 -2.74 5.13 12.67
N GLN A 107 -1.57 5.03 13.30
CA GLN A 107 -1.03 6.12 14.12
C GLN A 107 -0.57 7.28 13.25
N GLY A 108 0.09 6.97 12.12
CA GLY A 108 0.43 7.97 11.11
C GLY A 108 -0.81 8.63 10.52
N LEU A 109 -1.85 7.84 10.25
CA LEU A 109 -3.13 8.36 9.74
C LEU A 109 -3.81 9.29 10.75
N LEU A 110 -3.82 8.93 12.04
CA LEU A 110 -4.34 9.79 13.12
C LEU A 110 -3.53 11.07 13.26
N ARG A 111 -2.19 10.99 13.25
CA ARG A 111 -1.30 12.17 13.30
C ARG A 111 -1.55 13.10 12.11
N ALA A 112 -1.61 12.55 10.89
CA ALA A 112 -1.88 13.31 9.68
C ALA A 112 -3.23 14.01 9.73
N THR A 113 -4.27 13.31 10.21
CA THR A 113 -5.62 13.88 10.37
C THR A 113 -5.63 15.00 11.40
N ALA A 114 -5.00 14.80 12.57
CA ALA A 114 -4.87 15.83 13.59
C ALA A 114 -4.12 17.06 13.07
N SER A 115 -3.03 16.86 12.32
CA SER A 115 -2.28 17.95 11.69
C SER A 115 -3.14 18.75 10.71
N ILE A 116 -3.92 18.07 9.85
CA ILE A 116 -4.82 18.76 8.90
C ILE A 116 -5.87 19.59 9.65
N VAL A 117 -6.47 19.06 10.73
CA VAL A 117 -7.45 19.78 11.53
C VAL A 117 -6.84 21.00 12.23
N MET A 118 -5.59 20.88 12.71
CA MET A 118 -4.91 21.95 13.44
C MET A 118 -4.28 23.01 12.54
N THR A 119 -3.73 22.63 11.40
CA THR A 119 -2.93 23.54 10.54
C THR A 119 -3.60 23.87 9.20
N GLY A 120 -4.63 23.11 8.80
CA GLY A 120 -5.26 23.21 7.48
C GLY A 120 -4.37 22.69 6.34
N GLU A 121 -3.14 22.27 6.61
CA GLU A 121 -2.17 21.85 5.60
C GLU A 121 -2.05 20.34 5.47
N ARG A 122 -2.07 19.87 4.24
CA ARG A 122 -1.90 18.45 3.89
C ARG A 122 -0.42 18.14 3.66
N ARG A 123 0.34 17.91 4.74
CA ARG A 123 1.79 17.74 4.69
C ARG A 123 2.27 16.33 4.38
N GLN A 124 1.45 15.28 4.59
CA GLN A 124 1.83 13.89 4.37
C GLN A 124 0.82 13.13 3.52
N GLY A 125 1.33 12.28 2.61
CA GLY A 125 0.53 11.30 1.88
C GLY A 125 0.21 10.10 2.78
N GLY A 126 -1.08 9.84 3.04
CA GLY A 126 -1.51 8.74 3.92
C GLY A 126 -1.50 7.37 3.23
N GLY A 127 -0.38 6.91 2.69
CA GLY A 127 -0.27 5.59 2.08
C GLY A 127 1.03 4.90 2.46
N THR A 128 0.96 3.67 3.00
CA THR A 128 2.10 2.82 3.34
C THR A 128 2.71 2.17 2.10
N ILE A 129 3.92 1.62 2.23
CA ILE A 129 4.58 0.83 1.17
C ILE A 129 3.67 -0.32 0.72
N THR A 130 3.03 -1.05 1.66
CA THR A 130 2.12 -2.15 1.33
C THR A 130 0.88 -1.68 0.57
N MET A 131 0.31 -0.52 0.92
CA MET A 131 -0.80 0.08 0.17
C MET A 131 -0.37 0.52 -1.23
N GLN A 132 0.84 1.04 -1.39
CA GLN A 132 1.40 1.40 -2.69
C GLN A 132 1.66 0.15 -3.55
N LEU A 133 2.16 -0.93 -2.95
CA LEU A 133 2.32 -2.22 -3.61
C LEU A 133 0.98 -2.75 -4.11
N ALA A 134 -0.05 -2.77 -3.25
CA ALA A 134 -1.42 -3.17 -3.60
C ALA A 134 -1.94 -2.37 -4.81
N ARG A 135 -1.77 -1.07 -4.79
CA ARG A 135 -2.14 -0.18 -5.89
C ARG A 135 -1.40 -0.51 -7.18
N ASN A 136 -0.10 -0.71 -7.11
CA ASN A 136 0.76 -0.91 -8.29
C ASN A 136 0.55 -2.27 -8.97
N PHE A 137 0.03 -3.27 -8.26
CA PHE A 137 -0.25 -4.60 -8.83
C PHE A 137 -1.71 -4.79 -9.22
N PHE A 138 -2.65 -4.28 -8.45
CA PHE A 138 -4.04 -4.71 -8.53
C PHE A 138 -5.04 -3.61 -8.88
N LEU A 139 -4.66 -2.33 -8.80
CA LEU A 139 -5.61 -1.24 -8.92
C LEU A 139 -5.31 -0.31 -10.09
N THR A 140 -6.37 0.33 -10.59
CA THR A 140 -6.25 1.37 -11.62
C THR A 140 -5.80 2.71 -11.02
N ARG A 141 -5.38 3.65 -11.88
CA ARG A 141 -4.92 4.98 -11.46
C ARG A 141 -6.03 5.94 -11.03
N GLU A 142 -7.28 5.54 -11.07
CA GLU A 142 -8.40 6.39 -10.69
C GLU A 142 -8.36 6.77 -9.20
N LYS A 143 -8.54 8.05 -8.91
CA LYS A 143 -8.51 8.58 -7.54
C LYS A 143 -9.92 8.56 -6.93
N THR A 144 -10.42 7.41 -6.51
CA THR A 144 -11.74 7.25 -5.89
C THR A 144 -11.63 6.78 -4.44
N ILE A 145 -12.65 7.06 -3.63
CA ILE A 145 -12.76 6.54 -2.25
C ILE A 145 -12.81 5.02 -2.27
N SER A 146 -13.57 4.43 -3.20
CA SER A 146 -13.65 2.97 -3.39
C SER A 146 -12.27 2.35 -3.63
N ARG A 147 -11.44 2.98 -4.46
CA ARG A 147 -10.06 2.52 -4.66
C ARG A 147 -9.25 2.57 -3.36
N LYS A 148 -9.37 3.65 -2.57
CA LYS A 148 -8.64 3.78 -1.31
C LYS A 148 -9.04 2.71 -0.29
N THR A 149 -10.32 2.38 -0.23
CA THR A 149 -10.81 1.27 0.60
C THR A 149 -10.22 -0.06 0.14
N ARG A 150 -10.20 -0.33 -1.17
CA ARG A 150 -9.57 -1.54 -1.72
C ARG A 150 -8.08 -1.61 -1.45
N GLU A 151 -7.34 -0.49 -1.50
CA GLU A 151 -5.92 -0.44 -1.13
C GLU A 151 -5.71 -0.91 0.31
N ILE A 152 -6.53 -0.44 1.25
CA ILE A 152 -6.45 -0.84 2.66
C ILE A 152 -6.67 -2.34 2.82
N PHE A 153 -7.75 -2.88 2.26
CA PHE A 153 -8.06 -4.31 2.38
C PHE A 153 -7.00 -5.19 1.71
N LEU A 154 -6.52 -4.80 0.52
CA LEU A 154 -5.45 -5.52 -0.17
C LEU A 154 -4.15 -5.46 0.62
N ALA A 155 -3.80 -4.32 1.21
CA ALA A 155 -2.62 -4.20 2.04
C ALA A 155 -2.66 -5.14 3.24
N LEU A 156 -3.80 -5.24 3.96
CA LEU A 156 -3.97 -6.18 5.07
C LEU A 156 -3.85 -7.65 4.61
N ARG A 157 -4.38 -7.99 3.44
CA ARG A 157 -4.22 -9.35 2.88
C ARG A 157 -2.79 -9.64 2.46
N ILE A 158 -2.11 -8.70 1.82
CA ILE A 158 -0.70 -8.84 1.44
C ILE A 158 0.16 -9.12 2.66
N GLU A 159 -0.03 -8.39 3.75
CA GLU A 159 0.69 -8.60 5.02
C GLU A 159 0.36 -9.93 5.72
N HIS A 160 -0.79 -10.50 5.42
CA HIS A 160 -1.13 -11.83 5.91
C HIS A 160 -0.43 -12.94 5.11
N GLU A 161 -0.23 -12.74 3.81
CA GLU A 161 0.33 -13.72 2.89
C GLU A 161 1.84 -13.64 2.73
N LEU A 162 2.42 -12.45 2.85
CA LEU A 162 3.84 -12.17 2.61
C LEU A 162 4.50 -11.56 3.85
N ASN A 163 5.76 -11.88 4.07
CA ASN A 163 6.54 -11.21 5.10
C ASN A 163 7.03 -9.83 4.65
N LYS A 164 7.52 -9.03 5.59
CA LYS A 164 7.97 -7.65 5.33
C LYS A 164 9.08 -7.54 4.28
N GLN A 165 10.02 -8.47 4.28
CA GLN A 165 11.10 -8.48 3.30
C GLN A 165 10.58 -8.78 1.90
N GLU A 166 9.68 -9.76 1.75
CA GLU A 166 9.03 -10.07 0.47
C GLU A 166 8.24 -8.88 -0.06
N ILE A 167 7.46 -8.20 0.80
CA ILE A 167 6.69 -6.99 0.43
C ILE A 167 7.63 -5.89 -0.07
N LEU A 168 8.70 -5.61 0.67
CA LEU A 168 9.62 -4.55 0.33
C LEU A 168 10.42 -4.88 -0.94
N THR A 169 10.84 -6.13 -1.11
CA THR A 169 11.49 -6.60 -2.35
C THR A 169 10.59 -6.41 -3.57
N LEU A 170 9.33 -6.83 -3.48
CA LEU A 170 8.35 -6.62 -4.54
C LEU A 170 8.12 -5.13 -4.83
N TYR A 171 8.04 -4.30 -3.79
CA TYR A 171 7.86 -2.87 -3.92
C TYR A 171 9.05 -2.22 -4.64
N LEU A 172 10.27 -2.49 -4.18
CA LEU A 172 11.51 -1.93 -4.75
C LEU A 172 11.76 -2.39 -6.19
N ASN A 173 11.26 -3.56 -6.57
CA ASN A 173 11.31 -4.06 -7.94
C ASN A 173 10.18 -3.54 -8.84
N LYS A 174 9.08 -3.02 -8.27
CA LYS A 174 7.88 -2.62 -9.02
C LYS A 174 7.73 -1.12 -9.19
N ILE A 175 8.22 -0.32 -8.24
CA ILE A 175 8.01 1.13 -8.23
C ILE A 175 8.52 1.79 -9.51
N PHE A 176 7.74 2.74 -10.05
CA PHE A 176 8.15 3.55 -11.19
C PHE A 176 8.93 4.77 -10.72
N LEU A 177 10.16 4.92 -11.16
CA LEU A 177 11.09 5.96 -10.74
C LEU A 177 11.43 6.97 -11.85
N GLY A 178 10.63 7.00 -12.90
CA GLY A 178 10.87 7.90 -14.04
C GLY A 178 11.72 7.26 -15.13
N GLN A 179 11.93 7.95 -16.26
CA GLN A 179 12.77 7.54 -17.40
C GLN A 179 12.59 6.06 -17.82
N ARG A 180 11.35 5.55 -17.77
CA ARG A 180 11.00 4.14 -18.03
C ARG A 180 11.63 3.14 -17.04
N ALA A 181 12.27 3.62 -15.97
CA ALA A 181 12.87 2.78 -14.93
C ALA A 181 11.79 2.26 -13.97
N PHE A 182 11.63 0.96 -13.93
CA PHE A 182 10.77 0.24 -13.01
C PHE A 182 11.63 -0.59 -12.06
N GLY A 183 11.58 -0.26 -10.79
CA GLY A 183 12.42 -0.80 -9.73
C GLY A 183 13.77 -0.10 -9.59
N VAL A 184 14.34 -0.25 -8.40
CA VAL A 184 15.58 0.41 -8.00
C VAL A 184 16.79 -0.06 -8.81
N GLY A 185 16.81 -1.33 -9.26
CA GLY A 185 17.87 -1.86 -10.10
C GLY A 185 17.97 -1.12 -11.43
N ALA A 186 16.85 -0.91 -12.12
CA ALA A 186 16.85 -0.15 -13.37
C ALA A 186 17.11 1.34 -13.14
N ALA A 187 16.62 1.90 -12.02
CA ALA A 187 16.88 3.30 -11.66
C ALA A 187 18.36 3.56 -11.41
N ALA A 188 19.07 2.66 -10.73
CA ALA A 188 20.51 2.74 -10.50
C ALA A 188 21.28 2.83 -11.82
N GLU A 189 20.96 1.95 -12.77
CA GLU A 189 21.57 1.99 -14.11
C GLU A 189 21.25 3.29 -14.87
N VAL A 190 19.96 3.71 -14.86
CA VAL A 190 19.50 4.86 -15.65
C VAL A 190 20.05 6.18 -15.11
N TYR A 191 20.09 6.36 -13.79
CA TYR A 191 20.46 7.65 -13.19
C TYR A 191 21.95 7.75 -12.82
N PHE A 192 22.58 6.62 -12.48
CA PHE A 192 23.95 6.61 -11.98
C PHE A 192 24.91 5.80 -12.86
N GLY A 193 24.40 5.02 -13.81
CA GLY A 193 25.23 4.16 -14.67
C GLY A 193 25.94 3.03 -13.90
N LYS A 194 25.38 2.61 -12.76
CA LYS A 194 25.97 1.65 -11.83
C LYS A 194 24.95 0.61 -11.40
N ALA A 195 25.42 -0.54 -10.97
CA ALA A 195 24.60 -1.51 -10.26
C ALA A 195 24.18 -0.95 -8.88
N VAL A 196 23.05 -1.44 -8.33
CA VAL A 196 22.56 -1.00 -7.00
C VAL A 196 23.59 -1.27 -5.90
N SER A 197 24.36 -2.38 -6.02
CA SER A 197 25.41 -2.75 -5.07
C SER A 197 26.62 -1.81 -5.06
N GLU A 198 26.71 -0.89 -6.03
CA GLU A 198 27.81 0.08 -6.17
C GLU A 198 27.39 1.51 -5.76
N LEU A 199 26.13 1.67 -5.30
CA LEU A 199 25.61 2.93 -4.74
C LEU A 199 25.82 2.96 -3.23
#